data_ecd9fbbd4893bb5a00fd039ba3b18c0f
#
_entry.id   ecd9fbbd4893bb5a00fd039ba3b18c0f
#
_cell.length_a   1.000
_cell.length_b   1.000
_cell.length_c   1.000
_cell.angle_alpha   90.00
_cell.angle_beta   90.00
_cell.angle_gamma   90.00
#
_symmetry.space_group_name_H-M   'P 1'
#
loop_
_entity.id
_entity.type
_entity.pdbx_description
1 polymer ?
#
loop_
_entity_poly.entity_id
_entity_poly.type
_entity_poly.pdbx_seq_one_letter_code
_entity_poly.pdbx_strand_id
1 'polypeptide(L)'
;MKRFSLFISVLVLALFSGASAQASDIDMPSLMRLFAVSKHIKAEFVERKFLQILDTPIESSGELVFRAPSRLEKRTKLPKPETLIIDGNSVSIERGSLKRTLPLDEFADMASMVRSLTATFRGDQVSIEQFFKWKLLGPAERWQLVLTPKSSKLFITLKEIRLSGDNGYVHTVETTLTDGDRSLMTLNRPVALPIQ
;
A
#
# COMPACT_ATOMS: atom_id res chain seq x y z
N MET A 1 62.21 -46.36 28.70
CA MET A 1 61.01 -47.09 28.25
C MET A 1 59.79 -46.41 28.82
N LYS A 2 59.04 -45.65 27.99
CA LYS A 2 57.60 -45.48 28.18
C LYS A 2 57.12 -44.64 27.04
N ARG A 3 56.12 -45.19 26.40
CA ARG A 3 55.65 -44.93 25.07
C ARG A 3 54.76 -43.69 24.99
N PHE A 4 55.04 -42.94 23.97
CA PHE A 4 54.16 -42.01 23.28
C PHE A 4 52.69 -42.49 23.21
N SER A 5 51.77 -41.67 23.65
CA SER A 5 50.37 -41.77 23.27
C SER A 5 49.94 -40.42 22.71
N LEU A 6 49.95 -40.39 21.39
CA LEU A 6 49.56 -39.25 20.59
C LEU A 6 48.03 -39.26 20.53
N PHE A 7 47.39 -38.41 21.32
CA PHE A 7 45.98 -38.14 21.18
C PHE A 7 45.75 -37.21 20.01
N ILE A 8 45.34 -37.80 18.92
CA ILE A 8 44.76 -37.07 17.80
C ILE A 8 43.39 -36.54 18.22
N SER A 9 43.34 -35.34 18.72
CA SER A 9 42.11 -34.58 18.84
C SER A 9 41.68 -34.17 17.42
N VAL A 10 40.83 -35.01 16.83
CA VAL A 10 40.10 -34.63 15.64
C VAL A 10 39.09 -33.54 16.04
N LEU A 11 39.54 -32.32 15.83
CA LEU A 11 38.68 -31.15 15.89
C LEU A 11 37.67 -31.25 14.76
N VAL A 12 36.51 -31.82 15.04
CA VAL A 12 35.34 -31.70 14.17
C VAL A 12 34.86 -30.27 14.22
N LEU A 13 35.50 -29.45 13.40
CA LEU A 13 34.98 -28.11 13.09
C LEU A 13 33.73 -28.30 12.23
N ALA A 14 32.58 -28.47 12.90
CA ALA A 14 31.29 -28.47 12.26
C ALA A 14 31.16 -27.11 11.57
N LEU A 15 31.34 -27.13 10.27
CA LEU A 15 30.99 -26.05 9.39
C LEU A 15 29.46 -25.82 9.50
N PHE A 16 29.07 -25.02 10.46
CA PHE A 16 27.80 -24.33 10.43
C PHE A 16 27.88 -23.35 9.24
N SER A 17 27.80 -23.92 8.05
CA SER A 17 27.38 -23.15 6.89
C SER A 17 25.95 -22.74 7.17
N GLY A 18 25.78 -21.65 7.91
CA GLY A 18 24.51 -20.96 8.02
C GLY A 18 24.11 -20.58 6.60
N ALA A 19 23.32 -21.44 5.95
CA ALA A 19 22.59 -21.05 4.77
C ALA A 19 21.72 -19.88 5.22
N SER A 20 22.20 -18.66 4.98
CA SER A 20 21.36 -17.47 5.03
C SER A 20 20.26 -17.74 4.03
N ALA A 21 19.08 -18.17 4.51
CA ALA A 21 17.89 -18.24 3.70
C ALA A 21 17.63 -16.80 3.22
N GLN A 22 18.14 -16.49 2.05
CA GLN A 22 17.84 -15.22 1.39
C GLN A 22 16.36 -15.31 1.04
N ALA A 23 15.54 -14.59 1.81
CA ALA A 23 14.13 -14.48 1.49
C ALA A 23 14.04 -13.92 0.06
N SER A 24 13.50 -14.73 -0.84
CA SER A 24 13.33 -14.32 -2.23
C SER A 24 12.31 -13.21 -2.32
N ASP A 25 12.53 -12.26 -3.23
CA ASP A 25 11.54 -11.22 -3.50
C ASP A 25 10.21 -11.86 -3.90
N ILE A 26 9.12 -11.29 -3.39
CA ILE A 26 7.77 -11.71 -3.77
C ILE A 26 7.47 -11.27 -5.21
N ASP A 27 6.82 -12.11 -5.99
CA ASP A 27 6.34 -11.72 -7.31
C ASP A 27 4.97 -11.02 -7.25
N MET A 28 4.65 -10.27 -8.30
CA MET A 28 3.40 -9.51 -8.38
C MET A 28 2.15 -10.40 -8.32
N PRO A 29 2.07 -11.54 -9.03
CA PRO A 29 0.93 -12.45 -8.91
C PRO A 29 0.72 -12.98 -7.49
N SER A 30 1.79 -13.27 -6.76
CA SER A 30 1.73 -13.74 -5.37
C SER A 30 1.21 -12.66 -4.43
N LEU A 31 1.71 -11.42 -4.56
CA LEU A 31 1.21 -10.29 -3.79
C LEU A 31 -0.28 -10.03 -4.07
N MET A 32 -0.69 -10.09 -5.33
CA MET A 32 -2.10 -9.91 -5.70
C MET A 32 -3.00 -10.99 -5.12
N ARG A 33 -2.54 -12.24 -5.06
CA ARG A 33 -3.29 -13.32 -4.37
C ARG A 33 -3.46 -13.05 -2.88
N LEU A 34 -2.44 -12.52 -2.21
CA LEU A 34 -2.54 -12.14 -0.79
C LEU A 34 -3.58 -11.04 -0.57
N PHE A 35 -3.63 -10.04 -1.41
CA PHE A 35 -4.64 -8.97 -1.33
C PHE A 35 -6.06 -9.50 -1.60
N ALA A 36 -6.23 -10.39 -2.57
CA ALA A 36 -7.53 -10.93 -2.95
C ALA A 36 -8.26 -11.70 -1.83
N VAL A 37 -7.54 -12.13 -0.80
CA VAL A 37 -8.13 -12.82 0.38
C VAL A 37 -8.97 -11.86 1.22
N SER A 38 -8.58 -10.60 1.32
CA SER A 38 -9.19 -9.62 2.23
C SER A 38 -10.26 -8.79 1.53
N LYS A 39 -11.49 -9.34 1.47
CA LYS A 39 -12.61 -8.69 0.76
C LYS A 39 -13.28 -7.53 1.51
N HIS A 40 -13.24 -7.56 2.82
CA HIS A 40 -13.90 -6.57 3.69
C HIS A 40 -12.95 -6.24 4.83
N ILE A 41 -12.31 -5.08 4.77
CA ILE A 41 -11.32 -4.67 5.75
C ILE A 41 -11.58 -3.25 6.22
N LYS A 42 -11.18 -2.99 7.46
CA LYS A 42 -11.15 -1.66 8.08
C LYS A 42 -9.78 -1.47 8.73
N ALA A 43 -9.18 -0.31 8.51
CA ALA A 43 -7.96 0.12 9.17
C ALA A 43 -8.11 1.56 9.67
N GLU A 44 -7.47 1.91 10.76
CA GLU A 44 -7.29 3.30 11.13
C GLU A 44 -6.10 3.87 10.36
N PHE A 45 -6.16 5.16 10.06
CA PHE A 45 -5.07 5.86 9.38
C PHE A 45 -4.66 7.13 10.11
N VAL A 46 -3.38 7.47 9.94
CA VAL A 46 -2.82 8.80 10.12
C VAL A 46 -2.19 9.22 8.79
N GLU A 47 -2.59 10.37 8.26
CA GLU A 47 -2.07 10.91 7.01
C GLU A 47 -1.38 12.25 7.28
N ARG A 48 -0.16 12.40 6.77
CA ARG A 48 0.61 13.64 6.76
C ARG A 48 0.79 14.14 5.35
N LYS A 49 0.29 15.34 5.09
CA LYS A 49 0.46 16.02 3.80
C LYS A 49 1.52 17.09 3.91
N PHE A 50 2.58 16.95 3.13
CA PHE A 50 3.67 17.87 2.98
C PHE A 50 3.41 18.70 1.74
N LEU A 51 3.04 19.95 1.91
CA LEU A 51 2.79 20.90 0.82
C LEU A 51 3.97 21.84 0.71
N GLN A 52 4.46 22.10 -0.51
CA GLN A 52 5.64 22.95 -0.74
C GLN A 52 5.47 24.38 -0.20
N ILE A 53 4.22 24.82 -0.08
CA ILE A 53 3.90 26.17 0.43
C ILE A 53 3.78 26.24 1.95
N LEU A 54 3.94 25.14 2.67
CA LEU A 54 3.79 25.06 4.13
C LEU A 54 5.06 24.50 4.79
N ASP A 55 5.49 25.14 5.86
CA ASP A 55 6.66 24.70 6.65
C ASP A 55 6.37 23.44 7.49
N THR A 56 5.09 23.20 7.80
CA THR A 56 4.67 22.08 8.63
C THR A 56 3.62 21.24 7.90
N PRO A 57 3.67 19.89 8.04
CA PRO A 57 2.69 19.04 7.39
C PRO A 57 1.30 19.21 8.00
N ILE A 58 0.28 19.07 7.15
CA ILE A 58 -1.11 18.94 7.60
C ILE A 58 -1.33 17.50 8.01
N GLU A 59 -1.74 17.28 9.26
CA GLU A 59 -2.06 15.94 9.76
C GLU A 59 -3.58 15.71 9.80
N SER A 60 -3.99 14.53 9.38
CA SER A 60 -5.37 14.06 9.50
C SER A 60 -5.40 12.60 9.92
N SER A 61 -6.48 12.20 10.59
CA SER A 61 -6.67 10.82 11.03
C SER A 61 -8.11 10.37 10.93
N GLY A 62 -8.30 9.05 10.87
CA GLY A 62 -9.62 8.47 10.74
C GLY A 62 -9.61 6.99 10.40
N GLU A 63 -10.57 6.56 9.60
CA GLU A 63 -10.76 5.16 9.22
C GLU A 63 -10.80 5.01 7.71
N LEU A 64 -10.15 3.97 7.21
CA LEU A 64 -10.23 3.50 5.84
C LEU A 64 -10.97 2.17 5.83
N VAL A 65 -12.03 2.08 5.02
CA VAL A 65 -12.85 0.88 4.89
C VAL A 65 -12.89 0.47 3.43
N PHE A 66 -12.48 -0.76 3.14
CA PHE A 66 -12.63 -1.35 1.82
C PHE A 66 -13.67 -2.47 1.86
N ARG A 67 -14.59 -2.46 0.92
CA ARG A 67 -15.55 -3.52 0.65
C ARG A 67 -15.49 -3.89 -0.83
N ALA A 68 -15.08 -5.12 -1.08
CA ALA A 68 -15.07 -5.64 -2.45
C ALA A 68 -16.48 -5.61 -3.06
N PRO A 69 -16.62 -5.41 -4.38
CA PRO A 69 -15.50 -5.33 -5.33
C PRO A 69 -14.90 -3.91 -5.49
N SER A 70 -15.60 -2.83 -5.11
CA SER A 70 -15.21 -1.49 -5.58
C SER A 70 -15.40 -0.36 -4.58
N ARG A 71 -15.93 -0.65 -3.39
CA ARG A 71 -16.25 0.40 -2.43
C ARG A 71 -15.09 0.68 -1.48
N LEU A 72 -14.56 1.90 -1.56
CA LEU A 72 -13.54 2.44 -0.66
C LEU A 72 -14.09 3.67 0.05
N GLU A 73 -14.05 3.66 1.38
CA GLU A 73 -14.47 4.79 2.21
C GLU A 73 -13.28 5.28 3.04
N LYS A 74 -12.96 6.57 2.91
CA LYS A 74 -12.03 7.27 3.79
C LYS A 74 -12.84 8.20 4.68
N ARG A 75 -12.92 7.87 5.97
CA ARG A 75 -13.64 8.64 6.99
C ARG A 75 -12.65 9.39 7.85
N THR A 76 -12.36 10.63 7.48
CA THR A 76 -11.52 11.52 8.28
C THR A 76 -12.31 11.97 9.52
N LYS A 77 -11.67 11.87 10.68
CA LYS A 77 -12.23 12.31 11.98
C LYS A 77 -11.61 13.63 12.41
N LEU A 78 -10.30 13.74 12.24
CA LEU A 78 -9.51 14.91 12.60
C LEU A 78 -8.74 15.43 11.39
N PRO A 79 -8.50 16.76 11.26
CA PRO A 79 -8.97 17.84 12.16
C PRO A 79 -10.43 18.20 11.95
N LYS A 80 -11.00 17.91 10.79
CA LYS A 80 -12.41 18.17 10.45
C LYS A 80 -13.05 16.91 9.88
N PRO A 81 -14.24 16.52 10.36
CA PRO A 81 -14.95 15.35 9.83
C PRO A 81 -15.25 15.50 8.35
N GLU A 82 -14.86 14.49 7.59
CA GLU A 82 -15.12 14.36 6.16
C GLU A 82 -15.20 12.89 5.81
N THR A 83 -16.14 12.52 4.95
CA THR A 83 -16.21 11.18 4.39
C THR A 83 -16.07 11.25 2.86
N LEU A 84 -15.07 10.56 2.33
CA LEU A 84 -14.89 10.32 0.92
C LEU A 84 -15.30 8.88 0.64
N ILE A 85 -16.26 8.69 -0.26
CA ILE A 85 -16.72 7.37 -0.68
C ILE A 85 -16.49 7.23 -2.17
N ILE A 86 -15.78 6.17 -2.54
CA ILE A 86 -15.60 5.75 -3.92
C ILE A 86 -16.36 4.45 -4.07
N ASP A 87 -17.27 4.40 -5.05
CA ASP A 87 -18.04 3.20 -5.33
C ASP A 87 -18.25 3.06 -6.85
N GLY A 88 -17.59 2.05 -7.42
CA GLY A 88 -17.54 1.87 -8.86
C GLY A 88 -17.02 3.11 -9.59
N ASN A 89 -17.90 3.79 -10.32
CA ASN A 89 -17.55 4.99 -11.09
C ASN A 89 -18.04 6.29 -10.44
N SER A 90 -18.33 6.30 -9.15
CA SER A 90 -18.78 7.49 -8.42
C SER A 90 -17.88 7.85 -7.27
N VAL A 91 -17.74 9.15 -7.02
CA VAL A 91 -17.09 9.71 -5.83
C VAL A 91 -18.11 10.57 -5.10
N SER A 92 -18.33 10.27 -3.82
CA SER A 92 -19.15 11.08 -2.93
C SER A 92 -18.28 11.71 -1.85
N ILE A 93 -18.47 13.01 -1.62
CA ILE A 93 -17.81 13.77 -0.57
C ILE A 93 -18.89 14.28 0.38
N GLU A 94 -18.74 14.01 1.66
CA GLU A 94 -19.66 14.45 2.72
C GLU A 94 -18.88 15.27 3.76
N ARG A 95 -19.30 16.53 3.97
CA ARG A 95 -18.74 17.47 4.96
C ARG A 95 -19.89 18.16 5.68
N GLY A 96 -20.17 17.79 6.93
CA GLY A 96 -21.33 18.33 7.65
C GLY A 96 -22.62 18.04 6.90
N SER A 97 -23.39 19.08 6.56
CA SER A 97 -24.62 18.97 5.76
C SER A 97 -24.39 18.90 4.24
N LEU A 98 -23.16 19.19 3.79
CA LEU A 98 -22.84 19.15 2.38
C LEU A 98 -22.57 17.72 1.93
N LYS A 99 -23.35 17.25 0.97
CA LYS A 99 -23.11 15.99 0.27
C LYS A 99 -23.09 16.24 -1.23
N ARG A 100 -22.01 15.83 -1.91
CA ARG A 100 -21.86 15.89 -3.36
C ARG A 100 -21.44 14.53 -3.89
N THR A 101 -22.11 14.08 -4.93
CA THR A 101 -21.73 12.87 -5.67
C THR A 101 -21.43 13.27 -7.11
N LEU A 102 -20.30 12.83 -7.61
CA LEU A 102 -19.77 13.17 -8.91
C LEU A 102 -19.34 11.90 -9.65
N PRO A 103 -19.52 11.82 -10.96
CA PRO A 103 -18.93 10.76 -11.76
C PRO A 103 -17.40 10.83 -11.68
N LEU A 104 -16.76 9.68 -11.44
CA LEU A 104 -15.30 9.60 -11.33
C LEU A 104 -14.61 10.01 -12.63
N ASP A 105 -15.27 9.78 -13.78
CA ASP A 105 -14.73 10.09 -15.11
C ASP A 105 -14.59 11.60 -15.37
N GLU A 106 -15.31 12.45 -14.64
CA GLU A 106 -15.12 13.90 -14.70
C GLU A 106 -13.77 14.33 -14.12
N PHE A 107 -13.13 13.46 -13.34
CA PHE A 107 -11.83 13.67 -12.70
C PHE A 107 -10.82 12.62 -13.16
N ALA A 108 -10.49 12.62 -14.45
CA ALA A 108 -9.72 11.56 -15.09
C ALA A 108 -8.41 11.20 -14.36
N ASP A 109 -7.72 12.19 -13.79
CA ASP A 109 -6.47 11.98 -13.06
C ASP A 109 -6.71 11.32 -11.71
N MET A 110 -7.72 11.77 -10.96
CA MET A 110 -8.16 11.14 -9.71
C MET A 110 -8.75 9.76 -9.96
N ALA A 111 -9.51 9.59 -11.06
CA ALA A 111 -10.10 8.31 -11.44
C ALA A 111 -9.05 7.21 -11.61
N SER A 112 -7.97 7.52 -12.31
CA SER A 112 -6.89 6.55 -12.54
C SER A 112 -6.20 6.16 -11.24
N MET A 113 -5.92 7.12 -10.35
CA MET A 113 -5.32 6.87 -9.03
C MET A 113 -6.24 5.98 -8.17
N VAL A 114 -7.51 6.34 -8.09
CA VAL A 114 -8.52 5.62 -7.31
C VAL A 114 -8.72 4.20 -7.83
N ARG A 115 -8.85 4.02 -9.15
CA ARG A 115 -8.99 2.70 -9.77
C ARG A 115 -7.79 1.81 -9.47
N SER A 116 -6.59 2.36 -9.46
CA SER A 116 -5.39 1.60 -9.14
C SER A 116 -5.30 1.19 -7.69
N LEU A 117 -5.64 2.09 -6.76
CA LEU A 117 -5.70 1.74 -5.34
C LEU A 117 -6.76 0.67 -5.08
N THR A 118 -7.96 0.81 -5.64
CA THR A 118 -9.02 -0.20 -5.49
C THR A 118 -8.66 -1.52 -6.18
N ALA A 119 -7.99 -1.48 -7.34
CA ALA A 119 -7.47 -2.67 -8.02
C ALA A 119 -6.43 -3.40 -7.16
N THR A 120 -5.53 -2.65 -6.50
CA THR A 120 -4.55 -3.22 -5.56
C THR A 120 -5.26 -3.98 -4.44
N PHE A 121 -6.25 -3.37 -3.77
CA PHE A 121 -7.00 -4.05 -2.71
C PHE A 121 -7.84 -5.25 -3.19
N ARG A 122 -8.18 -5.32 -4.48
CA ARG A 122 -8.83 -6.49 -5.10
C ARG A 122 -7.87 -7.58 -5.53
N GLY A 123 -6.57 -7.31 -5.55
CA GLY A 123 -5.57 -8.19 -6.16
C GLY A 123 -5.67 -8.24 -7.70
N ASP A 124 -6.13 -7.17 -8.33
CA ASP A 124 -6.36 -7.08 -9.78
C ASP A 124 -5.15 -6.45 -10.48
N GLN A 125 -4.17 -7.29 -10.80
CA GLN A 125 -2.95 -6.88 -11.49
C GLN A 125 -3.23 -6.26 -12.86
N VAL A 126 -4.18 -6.79 -13.61
CA VAL A 126 -4.49 -6.32 -14.97
C VAL A 126 -4.96 -4.87 -14.95
N SER A 127 -5.84 -4.52 -14.02
CA SER A 127 -6.30 -3.13 -13.84
C SER A 127 -5.18 -2.20 -13.42
N ILE A 128 -4.24 -2.65 -12.58
CA ILE A 128 -3.05 -1.85 -12.22
C ILE A 128 -2.22 -1.57 -13.47
N GLU A 129 -1.94 -2.60 -14.26
CA GLU A 129 -1.10 -2.52 -15.46
C GLU A 129 -1.69 -1.68 -16.59
N GLN A 130 -2.99 -1.46 -16.61
CA GLN A 130 -3.61 -0.53 -17.56
C GLN A 130 -3.11 0.91 -17.39
N PHE A 131 -2.92 1.35 -16.15
CA PHE A 131 -2.64 2.75 -15.84
C PHE A 131 -1.22 3.00 -15.35
N PHE A 132 -0.53 1.97 -14.82
CA PHE A 132 0.76 2.11 -14.15
C PHE A 132 1.81 1.11 -14.66
N LYS A 133 3.05 1.58 -14.72
CA LYS A 133 4.23 0.71 -14.62
C LYS A 133 4.43 0.41 -13.15
N TRP A 134 4.87 -0.78 -12.82
CA TRP A 134 5.11 -1.15 -11.44
C TRP A 134 6.52 -1.70 -11.23
N LYS A 135 7.01 -1.56 -10.00
CA LYS A 135 8.21 -2.21 -9.51
C LYS A 135 7.90 -2.76 -8.13
N LEU A 136 8.16 -4.04 -7.92
CA LEU A 136 7.97 -4.72 -6.65
C LEU A 136 9.33 -5.14 -6.11
N LEU A 137 9.56 -4.91 -4.83
CA LEU A 137 10.81 -5.13 -4.13
C LEU A 137 10.55 -5.80 -2.78
N GLY A 138 11.47 -6.65 -2.37
CA GLY A 138 11.50 -7.29 -1.07
C GLY A 138 10.66 -8.56 -0.96
N PRO A 139 10.87 -9.31 0.11
CA PRO A 139 10.14 -10.54 0.40
C PRO A 139 8.70 -10.25 0.85
N ALA A 140 7.88 -11.31 0.95
CA ALA A 140 6.48 -11.21 1.37
C ALA A 140 6.28 -10.50 2.72
N GLU A 141 7.21 -10.68 3.64
CA GLU A 141 7.16 -10.10 4.99
C GLU A 141 7.53 -8.61 5.03
N ARG A 142 8.06 -8.07 3.93
CA ARG A 142 8.47 -6.65 3.83
C ARG A 142 8.59 -6.23 2.38
N TRP A 143 7.48 -6.11 1.70
CA TRP A 143 7.44 -5.70 0.30
C TRP A 143 7.21 -4.19 0.13
N GLN A 144 7.64 -3.69 -1.03
CA GLN A 144 7.35 -2.35 -1.50
C GLN A 144 6.92 -2.39 -2.96
N LEU A 145 5.73 -1.88 -3.25
CA LEU A 145 5.18 -1.74 -4.60
C LEU A 145 5.18 -0.27 -4.99
N VAL A 146 5.92 0.04 -6.06
CA VAL A 146 6.00 1.39 -6.63
C VAL A 146 5.22 1.40 -7.93
N LEU A 147 4.27 2.34 -8.05
CA LEU A 147 3.41 2.54 -9.21
C LEU A 147 3.74 3.89 -9.85
N THR A 148 4.16 3.86 -11.11
CA THR A 148 4.46 5.06 -11.90
C THR A 148 3.46 5.19 -13.04
N PRO A 149 2.77 6.33 -13.22
CA PRO A 149 1.80 6.51 -14.29
C PRO A 149 2.35 6.19 -15.67
N LYS A 150 1.57 5.52 -16.51
CA LYS A 150 1.90 5.28 -17.94
C LYS A 150 1.49 6.43 -18.83
N SER A 151 0.39 7.08 -18.47
CA SER A 151 -0.16 8.20 -19.24
C SER A 151 0.58 9.50 -18.93
N SER A 152 1.02 10.23 -19.95
CA SER A 152 1.60 11.56 -19.80
C SER A 152 0.63 12.53 -19.13
N LYS A 153 -0.67 12.39 -19.39
CA LYS A 153 -1.71 13.21 -18.80
C LYS A 153 -1.80 13.03 -17.29
N LEU A 154 -1.72 11.78 -16.81
CA LEU A 154 -1.71 11.50 -15.37
C LEU A 154 -0.36 11.91 -14.74
N PHE A 155 0.73 11.75 -15.49
CA PHE A 155 2.07 12.13 -15.04
C PHE A 155 2.25 13.65 -14.85
N ILE A 156 1.39 14.49 -15.43
CA ILE A 156 1.40 15.94 -15.18
C ILE A 156 1.16 16.24 -13.69
N THR A 157 0.33 15.45 -13.02
CA THR A 157 -0.03 15.67 -11.61
C THR A 157 0.60 14.67 -10.67
N LEU A 158 0.58 13.37 -11.03
CA LEU A 158 1.04 12.28 -10.18
C LEU A 158 2.40 11.76 -10.63
N LYS A 159 3.41 11.87 -9.78
CA LYS A 159 4.75 11.31 -10.02
C LYS A 159 4.81 9.83 -9.74
N GLU A 160 4.44 9.40 -8.54
CA GLU A 160 4.39 7.99 -8.15
C GLU A 160 3.48 7.74 -6.95
N ILE A 161 3.05 6.49 -6.81
CA ILE A 161 2.43 5.96 -5.60
C ILE A 161 3.32 4.81 -5.09
N ARG A 162 3.65 4.83 -3.81
CA ARG A 162 4.43 3.79 -3.16
C ARG A 162 3.61 3.17 -2.04
N LEU A 163 3.42 1.86 -2.13
CA LEU A 163 2.79 1.07 -1.09
C LEU A 163 3.85 0.21 -0.42
N SER A 164 3.79 0.09 0.90
CA SER A 164 4.66 -0.82 1.63
C SER A 164 3.84 -1.62 2.63
N GLY A 165 4.27 -2.85 2.89
CA GLY A 165 3.54 -3.71 3.80
C GLY A 165 4.21 -5.04 4.07
N ASP A 166 3.46 -5.92 4.71
CA ASP A 166 3.82 -7.31 4.94
C ASP A 166 2.66 -8.23 4.53
N ASN A 167 2.99 -9.37 3.92
CA ASN A 167 2.02 -10.35 3.47
C ASN A 167 0.88 -9.68 2.67
N GLY A 168 -0.37 -9.83 3.07
CA GLY A 168 -1.53 -9.18 2.44
C GLY A 168 -1.94 -7.83 3.07
N TYR A 169 -1.09 -7.21 3.89
CA TYR A 169 -1.40 -5.98 4.60
C TYR A 169 -0.58 -4.80 4.11
N VAL A 170 -1.26 -3.69 3.81
CA VAL A 170 -0.64 -2.41 3.49
C VAL A 170 -0.45 -1.63 4.79
N HIS A 171 0.76 -1.17 5.06
CA HIS A 171 1.09 -0.32 6.23
C HIS A 171 1.24 1.14 5.86
N THR A 172 1.78 1.41 4.66
CA THR A 172 1.95 2.79 4.21
C THR A 172 1.50 2.96 2.78
N VAL A 173 0.90 4.10 2.50
CA VAL A 173 0.61 4.60 1.16
C VAL A 173 1.24 5.98 1.06
N GLU A 174 2.25 6.11 0.23
CA GLU A 174 2.89 7.38 -0.08
C GLU A 174 2.52 7.79 -1.50
N THR A 175 2.05 9.03 -1.66
CA THR A 175 1.74 9.62 -2.95
C THR A 175 2.61 10.84 -3.14
N THR A 176 3.36 10.91 -4.23
CA THR A 176 4.19 12.04 -4.60
C THR A 176 3.63 12.68 -5.86
N LEU A 177 3.39 13.98 -5.81
CA LEU A 177 2.95 14.78 -6.93
C LEU A 177 4.15 15.38 -7.67
N THR A 178 3.94 15.84 -8.87
CA THR A 178 5.01 16.40 -9.73
C THR A 178 5.47 17.79 -9.29
N ASP A 179 4.60 18.54 -8.60
CA ASP A 179 4.92 19.83 -8.00
C ASP A 179 5.76 19.73 -6.71
N GLY A 180 6.00 18.48 -6.24
CA GLY A 180 6.75 18.20 -5.03
C GLY A 180 5.89 17.99 -3.78
N ASP A 181 4.59 18.20 -3.86
CA ASP A 181 3.68 17.85 -2.77
C ASP A 181 3.67 16.34 -2.54
N ARG A 182 3.54 15.94 -1.28
CA ARG A 182 3.58 14.54 -0.88
C ARG A 182 2.57 14.25 0.22
N SER A 183 1.91 13.10 0.14
CA SER A 183 1.10 12.55 1.21
C SER A 183 1.68 11.22 1.67
N LEU A 184 1.81 11.04 2.98
CA LEU A 184 2.17 9.78 3.62
C LEU A 184 1.04 9.36 4.55
N MET A 185 0.35 8.29 4.19
CA MET A 185 -0.67 7.66 5.01
C MET A 185 -0.08 6.40 5.66
N THR A 186 -0.16 6.32 6.97
CA THR A 186 0.17 5.12 7.75
C THR A 186 -1.12 4.46 8.19
N LEU A 187 -1.22 3.15 8.00
CA LEU A 187 -2.36 2.32 8.37
C LEU A 187 -1.96 1.40 9.53
N ASN A 188 -2.81 1.26 10.53
CA ASN A 188 -2.66 0.18 11.48
C ASN A 188 -3.08 -1.16 10.83
N ARG A 189 -2.82 -2.28 11.51
CA ARG A 189 -3.18 -3.60 10.99
C ARG A 189 -4.71 -3.67 10.80
N PRO A 190 -5.17 -4.00 9.59
CA PRO A 190 -6.59 -4.00 9.31
C PRO A 190 -7.32 -5.12 10.04
N VAL A 191 -8.60 -4.87 10.33
CA VAL A 191 -9.52 -5.83 10.90
C VAL A 191 -10.52 -6.26 9.82
N ALA A 192 -10.78 -7.56 9.73
CA ALA A 192 -11.81 -8.08 8.85
C ALA A 192 -13.19 -7.62 9.34
N LEU A 193 -14.03 -7.19 8.40
CA LEU A 193 -15.42 -6.85 8.69
C LEU A 193 -16.32 -8.07 8.38
N PRO A 194 -17.41 -8.28 9.14
CA PRO A 194 -18.39 -9.28 8.79
C PRO A 194 -19.00 -9.02 7.42
N ILE A 195 -19.27 -10.08 6.68
CA ILE A 195 -20.01 -10.03 5.42
C ILE A 195 -21.48 -9.78 5.80
N GLN A 196 -22.03 -8.65 5.38
CA GLN A 196 -23.47 -8.35 5.54
C GLN A 196 -24.22 -8.84 4.32
#